data_0f677d829636d94937da2a3755605013
#
_entry.id   0f677d829636d94937da2a3755605013
#
_cell.length_a   1.000
_cell.length_b   1.000
_cell.length_c   1.000
_cell.angle_alpha   90.00
_cell.angle_beta   90.00
_cell.angle_gamma   90.00
#
_symmetry.space_group_name_H-M   'P 1'
#
loop_
_entity.id
_entity.type
_entity.pdbx_description
1 polymer ?
#
loop_
_entity_poly.entity_id
_entity_poly.type
_entity_poly.pdbx_seq_one_letter_code
_entity_poly.pdbx_strand_id
1 'polypeptide(L)'
;MFQIYVDADACSVKQEVLKVARRHAVAVIFAANSFMHIPDQGDAKLQIIEGRDINAVDDWIAEQTASNDIVVTADIPLADRCLKKGAQVLDQRGRVFTTANIGTMLATRELMSQLRDAGGQMGGPAPFQPQDRSRFLHTLDQVIHSIKREAKS
;
A
#
# COMPACT_ATOMS: atom_id res chain seq x y z
N MET A 1 -11.73 6.78 13.47
CA MET A 1 -12.03 5.64 12.58
C MET A 1 -11.00 5.58 11.46
N PHE A 2 -10.45 4.42 11.16
CA PHE A 2 -9.38 4.30 10.17
C PHE A 2 -9.93 4.03 8.76
N GLN A 3 -9.08 4.29 7.75
CA GLN A 3 -9.38 4.08 6.34
C GLN A 3 -8.24 3.34 5.67
N ILE A 4 -8.51 2.81 4.48
CA ILE A 4 -7.49 2.18 3.65
C ILE A 4 -7.18 3.10 2.47
N TYR A 5 -5.91 3.46 2.31
CA TYR A 5 -5.42 4.18 1.13
C TYR A 5 -4.67 3.21 0.24
N VAL A 6 -4.98 3.20 -1.04
CA VAL A 6 -4.35 2.31 -2.02
C VAL A 6 -3.62 3.15 -3.06
N ASP A 7 -2.33 2.88 -3.23
CA ASP A 7 -1.52 3.41 -4.33
C ASP A 7 -1.94 2.62 -5.59
N ALA A 8 -2.90 3.16 -6.33
CA ALA A 8 -3.72 2.36 -7.25
C ALA A 8 -3.10 2.11 -8.63
N ASP A 9 -2.14 2.96 -9.07
CA ASP A 9 -1.63 2.88 -10.44
C ASP A 9 -0.95 1.55 -10.76
N ALA A 10 -0.34 0.91 -9.77
CA ALA A 10 0.34 -0.36 -9.96
C ALA A 10 -0.26 -1.49 -9.11
N CYS A 11 -1.47 -1.32 -8.62
CA CYS A 11 -2.08 -2.28 -7.71
C CYS A 11 -2.84 -3.38 -8.46
N SER A 12 -2.47 -4.63 -8.22
CA SER A 12 -3.14 -5.80 -8.82
C SER A 12 -4.14 -6.46 -7.89
N VAL A 13 -4.39 -5.89 -6.69
CA VAL A 13 -5.27 -6.50 -5.68
C VAL A 13 -6.45 -5.60 -5.30
N LYS A 14 -6.92 -4.77 -6.23
CA LYS A 14 -8.02 -3.84 -5.97
C LYS A 14 -9.29 -4.54 -5.49
N GLN A 15 -9.65 -5.65 -6.15
CA GLN A 15 -10.84 -6.43 -5.78
C GLN A 15 -10.69 -7.04 -4.39
N GLU A 16 -9.50 -7.52 -4.07
CA GLU A 16 -9.20 -8.12 -2.77
C GLU A 16 -9.30 -7.09 -1.65
N VAL A 17 -8.79 -5.88 -1.89
CA VAL A 17 -8.93 -4.77 -0.93
C VAL A 17 -10.41 -4.50 -0.65
N LEU A 18 -11.21 -4.39 -1.71
CA LEU A 18 -12.64 -4.10 -1.57
C LEU A 18 -13.39 -5.22 -0.84
N LYS A 19 -13.04 -6.46 -1.14
CA LYS A 19 -13.67 -7.62 -0.50
C LYS A 19 -13.45 -7.61 1.01
N VAL A 20 -12.21 -7.39 1.43
CA VAL A 20 -11.87 -7.37 2.86
C VAL A 20 -12.43 -6.13 3.54
N ALA A 21 -12.31 -4.96 2.90
CA ALA A 21 -12.84 -3.72 3.45
C ALA A 21 -14.36 -3.79 3.64
N ARG A 22 -15.07 -4.36 2.69
CA ARG A 22 -16.53 -4.52 2.78
C ARG A 22 -16.91 -5.43 3.96
N ARG A 23 -16.15 -6.51 4.15
CA ARG A 23 -16.37 -7.42 5.27
C ARG A 23 -16.30 -6.71 6.62
N HIS A 24 -15.40 -5.73 6.72
CA HIS A 24 -15.13 -5.01 7.97
C HIS A 24 -15.77 -3.62 8.02
N ALA A 25 -16.51 -3.23 6.99
CA ALA A 25 -17.14 -1.91 6.86
C ALA A 25 -16.11 -0.77 6.96
N VAL A 26 -14.98 -0.91 6.26
CA VAL A 26 -13.90 0.08 6.24
C VAL A 26 -13.91 0.82 4.91
N ALA A 27 -13.78 2.14 4.94
CA ALA A 27 -13.71 2.97 3.74
C ALA A 27 -12.38 2.78 3.02
N VAL A 28 -12.41 2.80 1.68
CA VAL A 28 -11.22 2.66 0.83
C VAL A 28 -11.11 3.86 -0.09
N ILE A 29 -9.92 4.42 -0.20
CA ILE A 29 -9.61 5.49 -1.15
C ILE A 29 -8.51 5.00 -2.07
N PHE A 30 -8.84 4.87 -3.37
CA PHE A 30 -7.86 4.55 -4.40
C PHE A 30 -7.30 5.85 -4.94
N ALA A 31 -6.01 6.07 -4.76
CA ALA A 31 -5.31 7.27 -5.23
C ALA A 31 -4.56 6.95 -6.52
N ALA A 32 -4.78 7.74 -7.56
CA ALA A 32 -4.20 7.50 -8.88
C ALA A 32 -3.95 8.81 -9.62
N ASN A 33 -3.04 8.78 -10.60
CA ASN A 33 -2.74 9.93 -11.45
C ASN A 33 -3.84 10.19 -12.49
N SER A 34 -4.57 9.17 -12.89
CA SER A 34 -5.57 9.27 -13.94
C SER A 34 -6.76 8.38 -13.63
N PHE A 35 -7.85 8.60 -14.35
CA PHE A 35 -9.06 7.81 -14.19
C PHE A 35 -8.79 6.33 -14.44
N MET A 36 -9.36 5.48 -13.59
CA MET A 36 -9.40 4.04 -13.77
C MET A 36 -10.73 3.52 -13.25
N HIS A 37 -11.18 2.41 -13.79
CA HIS A 37 -12.40 1.79 -13.34
C HIS A 37 -12.15 1.08 -11.99
N ILE A 38 -12.97 1.39 -11.03
CA ILE A 38 -12.97 0.73 -9.72
C ILE A 38 -14.28 -0.05 -9.60
N PRO A 39 -14.24 -1.31 -9.14
CA PRO A 39 -15.48 -2.04 -8.89
C PRO A 39 -16.35 -1.28 -7.89
N ASP A 40 -17.62 -1.13 -8.21
CA ASP A 40 -18.57 -0.41 -7.35
C ASP A 40 -19.01 -1.33 -6.22
N GLN A 41 -18.24 -1.34 -5.14
CA GLN A 41 -18.49 -2.19 -3.97
C GLN A 41 -18.20 -1.41 -2.69
N GLY A 42 -19.22 -1.32 -1.84
CA GLY A 42 -19.07 -0.75 -0.51
C GLY A 42 -18.70 0.73 -0.53
N ASP A 43 -17.96 1.15 0.50
CA ASP A 43 -17.55 2.55 0.68
C ASP A 43 -16.16 2.75 0.08
N ALA A 44 -16.11 2.83 -1.24
CA ALA A 44 -14.86 3.00 -1.98
C ALA A 44 -14.97 4.16 -2.95
N LYS A 45 -13.90 4.92 -3.11
CA LYS A 45 -13.86 6.01 -4.06
C LYS A 45 -12.48 6.13 -4.70
N LEU A 46 -12.46 6.72 -5.90
CA LEU A 46 -11.25 7.03 -6.61
C LEU A 46 -10.92 8.50 -6.39
N GLN A 47 -9.70 8.78 -5.96
CA GLN A 47 -9.18 10.12 -5.86
C GLN A 47 -8.12 10.30 -6.94
N ILE A 48 -8.41 11.16 -7.90
CA ILE A 48 -7.45 11.48 -8.96
C ILE A 48 -6.59 12.64 -8.48
N ILE A 49 -5.28 12.44 -8.47
CA ILE A 49 -4.31 13.46 -8.06
C ILE A 49 -3.71 14.04 -9.34
N GLU A 50 -4.09 15.25 -9.68
CA GLU A 50 -3.55 15.94 -10.84
C GLU A 50 -2.17 16.50 -10.51
N GLY A 51 -1.22 16.35 -11.43
CA GLY A 51 0.12 16.85 -11.24
C GLY A 51 1.08 16.17 -12.20
N ARG A 52 2.13 16.90 -12.57
CA ARG A 52 3.18 16.39 -13.45
C ARG A 52 4.30 15.73 -12.67
N ASP A 53 4.33 15.92 -11.36
CA ASP A 53 5.34 15.32 -10.50
C ASP A 53 5.07 13.83 -10.37
N ILE A 54 6.08 13.02 -10.63
CA ILE A 54 6.00 11.56 -10.49
C ILE A 54 5.62 11.15 -9.06
N ASN A 55 5.92 12.00 -8.08
CA ASN A 55 5.65 11.72 -6.67
C ASN A 55 4.32 12.31 -6.19
N ALA A 56 3.48 12.86 -7.07
CA ALA A 56 2.25 13.54 -6.66
C ALA A 56 1.30 12.65 -5.88
N VAL A 57 1.10 11.39 -6.34
CA VAL A 57 0.24 10.43 -5.65
C VAL A 57 0.83 10.05 -4.30
N ASP A 58 2.13 9.76 -4.26
CA ASP A 58 2.82 9.38 -3.02
C ASP A 58 2.73 10.50 -1.98
N ASP A 59 2.97 11.74 -2.40
CA ASP A 59 2.91 12.90 -1.51
C ASP A 59 1.49 13.07 -0.96
N TRP A 60 0.48 12.91 -1.82
CA TRP A 60 -0.91 13.03 -1.39
C TRP A 60 -1.26 11.96 -0.34
N ILE A 61 -0.90 10.69 -0.61
CA ILE A 61 -1.17 9.60 0.33
C ILE A 61 -0.47 9.87 1.67
N ALA A 62 0.80 10.27 1.63
CA ALA A 62 1.55 10.54 2.86
C ALA A 62 0.94 11.68 3.67
N GLU A 63 0.42 12.70 3.01
CA GLU A 63 -0.23 13.82 3.68
C GLU A 63 -1.58 13.46 4.30
N GLN A 64 -2.36 12.62 3.62
CA GLN A 64 -3.69 12.24 4.09
C GLN A 64 -3.65 11.20 5.20
N THR A 65 -2.64 10.35 5.20
CA THR A 65 -2.55 9.22 6.13
C THR A 65 -2.43 9.69 7.58
N ALA A 66 -3.21 9.08 8.45
CA ALA A 66 -3.18 9.35 9.89
C ALA A 66 -2.83 8.06 10.64
N SER A 67 -2.61 8.18 11.94
CA SER A 67 -2.33 7.02 12.79
C SER A 67 -3.46 5.99 12.68
N ASN A 68 -3.09 4.72 12.57
CA ASN A 68 -3.96 3.55 12.43
C ASN A 68 -4.64 3.40 11.08
N ASP A 69 -4.42 4.32 10.13
CA ASP A 69 -4.84 4.08 8.75
C ASP A 69 -4.00 2.97 8.15
N ILE A 70 -4.52 2.36 7.09
CA ILE A 70 -3.84 1.30 6.35
C ILE A 70 -3.45 1.84 4.98
N VAL A 71 -2.21 1.58 4.56
CA VAL A 71 -1.73 1.98 3.23
C VAL A 71 -1.27 0.74 2.48
N VAL A 72 -1.73 0.57 1.25
CA VAL A 72 -1.33 -0.52 0.36
C VAL A 72 -0.46 0.07 -0.73
N THR A 73 0.83 -0.22 -0.70
CA THR A 73 1.80 0.28 -1.67
C THR A 73 3.02 -0.63 -1.74
N ALA A 74 3.66 -0.69 -2.92
CA ALA A 74 4.96 -1.34 -3.09
C ALA A 74 6.11 -0.34 -3.01
N ASP A 75 5.82 0.95 -2.90
CA ASP A 75 6.83 2.02 -2.85
C ASP A 75 7.41 2.12 -1.44
N ILE A 76 8.69 1.75 -1.30
CA ILE A 76 9.33 1.69 0.02
C ILE A 76 9.48 3.08 0.67
N PRO A 77 9.91 4.13 -0.05
CA PRO A 77 9.94 5.47 0.55
C PRO A 77 8.58 5.97 1.03
N LEU A 78 7.50 5.69 0.29
CA LEU A 78 6.15 6.04 0.75
C LEU A 78 5.78 5.25 2.00
N ALA A 79 6.09 3.97 2.03
CA ALA A 79 5.84 3.12 3.20
C ALA A 79 6.53 3.70 4.45
N ASP A 80 7.79 4.12 4.32
CA ASP A 80 8.54 4.72 5.42
C ASP A 80 7.85 5.98 5.94
N ARG A 81 7.39 6.85 5.04
CA ARG A 81 6.70 8.09 5.42
C ARG A 81 5.40 7.80 6.19
N CYS A 82 4.64 6.82 5.74
CA CYS A 82 3.38 6.45 6.38
C CYS A 82 3.61 5.77 7.73
N LEU A 83 4.63 4.92 7.84
CA LEU A 83 4.98 4.30 9.11
C LEU A 83 5.34 5.34 10.17
N LYS A 84 6.03 6.40 9.79
CA LYS A 84 6.38 7.48 10.72
C LYS A 84 5.17 8.22 11.27
N LYS A 85 4.05 8.13 10.58
CA LYS A 85 2.77 8.72 11.03
C LYS A 85 1.94 7.75 11.88
N GLY A 86 2.42 6.52 12.08
CA GLY A 86 1.70 5.51 12.85
C GLY A 86 0.73 4.68 12.04
N ALA A 87 0.82 4.71 10.72
CA ALA A 87 -0.02 3.89 9.84
C ALA A 87 0.50 2.46 9.74
N GLN A 88 -0.38 1.55 9.34
CA GLN A 88 -0.02 0.19 9.00
C GLN A 88 0.16 0.12 7.48
N VAL A 89 1.25 -0.46 7.02
CA VAL A 89 1.57 -0.49 5.59
C VAL A 89 1.86 -1.91 5.14
N LEU A 90 1.29 -2.30 4.00
CA LEU A 90 1.59 -3.60 3.39
C LEU A 90 1.61 -3.47 1.88
N ASP A 91 2.33 -4.40 1.22
CA ASP A 91 2.36 -4.44 -0.24
C ASP A 91 1.29 -5.40 -0.79
N GLN A 92 1.17 -5.45 -2.11
CA GLN A 92 0.15 -6.27 -2.78
C GLN A 92 0.41 -7.78 -2.66
N ARG A 93 1.60 -8.18 -2.18
CA ARG A 93 1.92 -9.59 -1.93
C ARG A 93 1.67 -9.99 -0.48
N GLY A 94 1.16 -9.07 0.33
CA GLY A 94 0.88 -9.33 1.74
C GLY A 94 2.08 -9.20 2.65
N ARG A 95 3.17 -8.57 2.20
CA ARG A 95 4.31 -8.30 3.06
C ARG A 95 4.05 -7.02 3.84
N VAL A 96 4.23 -7.10 5.16
CA VAL A 96 4.00 -5.96 6.05
C VAL A 96 5.30 -5.18 6.23
N PHE A 97 5.24 -3.88 6.02
CA PHE A 97 6.36 -2.98 6.34
C PHE A 97 6.25 -2.57 7.80
N THR A 98 7.37 -2.61 8.51
CA THR A 98 7.43 -2.22 9.91
C THR A 98 8.58 -1.26 10.12
N THR A 99 8.55 -0.55 11.26
CA THR A 99 9.68 0.31 11.64
C THR A 99 10.96 -0.50 11.83
N ALA A 100 10.83 -1.80 12.17
CA ALA A 100 11.99 -2.68 12.35
C ALA A 100 12.62 -3.10 11.02
N ASN A 101 11.81 -3.29 9.95
CA ASN A 101 12.35 -3.80 8.69
C ASN A 101 12.55 -2.75 7.60
N ILE A 102 11.94 -1.56 7.74
CA ILE A 102 11.93 -0.57 6.66
C ILE A 102 13.33 -0.01 6.34
N GLY A 103 14.16 0.13 7.35
CA GLY A 103 15.54 0.62 7.15
C GLY A 103 16.35 -0.29 6.25
N THR A 104 16.29 -1.61 6.47
CA THR A 104 16.96 -2.59 5.63
C THR A 104 16.40 -2.57 4.21
N MET A 105 15.10 -2.45 4.06
CA MET A 105 14.46 -2.37 2.74
C MET A 105 14.88 -1.13 1.96
N LEU A 106 14.98 0.03 2.64
CA LEU A 106 15.46 1.26 2.02
C LEU A 106 16.92 1.14 1.57
N ALA A 107 17.77 0.56 2.41
CA ALA A 107 19.17 0.35 2.08
C ALA A 107 19.33 -0.60 0.90
N THR A 108 18.57 -1.68 0.86
CA THR A 108 18.59 -2.63 -0.25
C THR A 108 18.14 -1.98 -1.55
N ARG A 109 17.08 -1.17 -1.50
CA ARG A 109 16.58 -0.43 -2.65
C ARG A 109 17.64 0.50 -3.23
N GLU A 110 18.34 1.23 -2.35
CA GLU A 110 19.41 2.16 -2.75
C GLU A 110 20.57 1.40 -3.39
N LEU A 111 21.00 0.29 -2.80
CA LEU A 111 22.07 -0.54 -3.34
C LEU A 111 21.70 -1.07 -4.73
N MET A 112 20.46 -1.55 -4.92
CA MET A 112 20.00 -2.07 -6.20
C MET A 112 19.96 -0.98 -7.26
N SER A 113 19.56 0.25 -6.87
CA SER A 113 19.56 1.40 -7.77
C SER A 113 20.98 1.72 -8.24
N GLN A 114 21.97 1.74 -7.34
CA GLN A 114 23.37 1.98 -7.66
C GLN A 114 23.92 0.90 -8.60
N LEU A 115 23.56 -0.36 -8.38
CA LEU A 115 24.01 -1.45 -9.24
C LEU A 115 23.44 -1.33 -10.65
N ARG A 116 22.18 -0.93 -10.80
CA ARG A 116 21.59 -0.68 -12.12
C ARG A 116 22.28 0.47 -12.83
N ASP A 117 22.59 1.56 -12.12
CA ASP A 117 23.29 2.72 -12.68
C ASP A 117 24.70 2.36 -13.14
N ALA A 118 25.32 1.38 -12.48
CA ALA A 118 26.65 0.89 -12.85
C ALA A 118 26.62 -0.12 -14.03
N GLY A 119 25.45 -0.34 -14.64
CA GLY A 119 25.31 -1.23 -15.78
C GLY A 119 25.11 -2.69 -15.41
N GLY A 120 24.87 -2.99 -14.15
CA GLY A 120 24.57 -4.34 -13.70
C GLY A 120 23.21 -4.80 -14.21
N GLN A 121 23.14 -6.06 -14.65
CA GLN A 121 21.88 -6.67 -15.03
C GLN A 121 21.26 -7.32 -13.82
N MET A 122 20.10 -6.79 -13.43
CA MET A 122 19.35 -7.35 -12.31
C MET A 122 18.02 -7.85 -12.81
N GLY A 123 17.65 -9.04 -12.41
CA GLY A 123 16.32 -9.54 -12.68
C GLY A 123 15.29 -8.67 -11.98
N GLY A 124 14.14 -8.44 -12.61
CA GLY A 124 13.02 -7.77 -11.98
C GLY A 124 12.41 -8.62 -10.87
N PRO A 125 11.43 -8.07 -10.13
CA PRO A 125 10.73 -8.86 -9.12
C PRO A 125 10.03 -10.05 -9.77
N ALA A 126 9.86 -11.12 -8.99
CA ALA A 126 9.14 -12.30 -9.45
C ALA A 126 7.71 -11.93 -9.88
N PRO A 127 7.15 -12.57 -10.92
CA PRO A 127 5.77 -12.31 -11.31
C PRO A 127 4.79 -12.52 -10.17
N PHE A 128 3.72 -11.73 -10.17
CA PHE A 128 2.66 -11.86 -9.18
C PHE A 128 1.96 -13.21 -9.34
N GLN A 129 1.85 -13.96 -8.25
CA GLN A 129 1.30 -15.32 -8.26
C GLN A 129 -0.04 -15.40 -7.52
N PRO A 130 -0.89 -16.41 -7.82
CA PRO A 130 -2.13 -16.60 -7.08
C PRO A 130 -1.95 -16.70 -5.55
N GLN A 131 -0.86 -17.32 -5.11
CA GLN A 131 -0.55 -17.42 -3.68
C GLN A 131 -0.24 -16.06 -3.04
N ASP A 132 0.30 -15.12 -3.82
CA ASP A 132 0.53 -13.75 -3.34
C ASP A 132 -0.81 -13.06 -3.06
N ARG A 133 -1.80 -13.29 -3.91
CA ARG A 133 -3.15 -12.76 -3.76
C ARG A 133 -3.81 -13.31 -2.50
N SER A 134 -3.70 -14.59 -2.26
CA SER A 134 -4.24 -15.24 -1.06
C SER A 134 -3.56 -14.73 0.21
N ARG A 135 -2.24 -14.56 0.16
CA ARG A 135 -1.47 -14.01 1.29
C ARG A 135 -1.90 -12.58 1.57
N PHE A 136 -2.12 -11.78 0.53
CA PHE A 136 -2.57 -10.40 0.69
C PHE A 136 -3.93 -10.34 1.38
N LEU A 137 -4.90 -11.14 0.93
CA LEU A 137 -6.23 -11.22 1.54
C LEU A 137 -6.14 -11.52 3.04
N HIS A 138 -5.36 -12.54 3.38
CA HIS A 138 -5.19 -12.98 4.76
C HIS A 138 -4.50 -11.90 5.61
N THR A 139 -3.44 -11.31 5.09
CA THR A 139 -2.67 -10.29 5.82
C THR A 139 -3.49 -9.03 6.06
N LEU A 140 -4.20 -8.54 5.04
CA LEU A 140 -5.05 -7.37 5.20
C LEU A 140 -6.13 -7.61 6.24
N ASP A 141 -6.77 -8.77 6.20
CA ASP A 141 -7.79 -9.16 7.18
C ASP A 141 -7.22 -9.13 8.60
N GLN A 142 -6.02 -9.69 8.79
CA GLN A 142 -5.35 -9.71 10.11
C GLN A 142 -4.99 -8.29 10.59
N VAL A 143 -4.51 -7.45 9.70
CA VAL A 143 -4.17 -6.06 10.04
C VAL A 143 -5.39 -5.31 10.53
N ILE A 144 -6.53 -5.46 9.85
CA ILE A 144 -7.78 -4.82 10.25
C ILE A 144 -8.23 -5.34 11.63
N HIS A 145 -8.17 -6.65 11.84
CA HIS A 145 -8.52 -7.24 13.14
C HIS A 145 -7.65 -6.67 14.27
N SER A 146 -6.34 -6.52 14.02
CA SER A 146 -5.42 -5.97 15.02
C SER A 146 -5.79 -4.54 15.38
N ILE A 147 -6.09 -3.70 14.39
CA ILE A 147 -6.46 -2.31 14.62
C ILE A 147 -7.75 -2.24 15.44
N LYS A 148 -8.74 -3.05 15.09
CA LYS A 148 -10.02 -3.07 15.80
C LYS A 148 -9.89 -3.55 17.23
N ARG A 149 -9.02 -4.53 17.48
CA ARG A 149 -8.77 -5.01 18.86
C ARG A 149 -8.13 -3.93 19.72
N GLU A 150 -7.14 -3.21 19.17
CA GLU A 150 -6.48 -2.13 19.89
C GLU A 150 -7.45 -1.00 20.23
N ALA A 151 -8.37 -0.70 19.33
CA ALA A 151 -9.37 0.35 19.55
C ALA A 151 -10.36 -0.01 20.67
N LYS A 152 -10.53 -1.30 20.99
CA LYS A 152 -11.45 -1.77 22.02
C LYS A 152 -10.79 -1.92 23.39
N SER A 153 -9.48 -1.83 23.46
CA SER A 153 -8.76 -2.00 24.74
C SER A 153 -8.59 -0.70 25.52
#